data_cb15a2caef7268457b007f862bc5ea73
#
_entry.id   cb15a2caef7268457b007f862bc5ea73
#
_cell.length_a   1.000
_cell.length_b   1.000
_cell.length_c   1.000
_cell.angle_alpha   90.00
_cell.angle_beta   90.00
_cell.angle_gamma   90.00
#
_symmetry.space_group_name_H-M   'P 1'
#
loop_
_entity.id
_entity.type
_entity.pdbx_description
1 polymer ?
#
loop_
_entity_poly.entity_id
_entity_poly.type
_entity_poly.pdbx_seq_one_letter_code
_entity_poly.pdbx_strand_id
1 'polypeptide(L)'
;MVGVQLSGGLGNQMFEYALYLKLKSMGKDVRIDDVTCYGAQEKQRVNQRAGFGVSYERMTKQEYEQITDSSMSPLHRARRLLCGRKDLSYREASCNYDPEILRREPALLLGYFQTERYFADIKEQVREAFTFRNLTLT
;
A
#
# COMPACT_ATOMS: atom_id res chain seq x y z
N MET A 1 -11.54 -4.58 1.31
CA MET A 1 -10.47 -3.73 0.71
C MET A 1 -9.18 -3.87 1.51
N VAL A 2 -8.06 -3.92 0.81
CA VAL A 2 -6.74 -3.91 1.42
C VAL A 2 -6.00 -2.68 0.93
N GLY A 3 -5.37 -1.95 1.86
CA GLY A 3 -4.53 -0.82 1.53
C GLY A 3 -3.06 -1.18 1.68
N VAL A 4 -2.22 -0.66 0.79
CA VAL A 4 -0.76 -0.75 0.91
C VAL A 4 -0.23 0.68 0.98
N GLN A 5 0.39 1.03 2.10
CA GLN A 5 0.93 2.37 2.28
C GLN A 5 2.34 2.46 1.70
N LEU A 6 2.55 3.40 0.80
CA LEU A 6 3.88 3.68 0.26
C LEU A 6 4.68 4.48 1.28
N SER A 7 5.92 4.07 1.51
CA SER A 7 6.81 4.74 2.45
C SER A 7 8.27 4.53 2.03
N GLY A 8 9.16 5.36 2.58
CA GLY A 8 10.58 5.23 2.34
C GLY A 8 11.02 5.69 0.95
N GLY A 9 12.19 5.24 0.55
CA GLY A 9 12.80 5.58 -0.73
C GLY A 9 12.27 4.75 -1.88
N LEU A 10 12.85 5.00 -3.06
CA LEU A 10 12.39 4.37 -4.30
C LEU A 10 12.46 2.83 -4.25
N GLY A 11 13.54 2.27 -3.72
CA GLY A 11 13.67 0.82 -3.62
C GLY A 11 12.58 0.20 -2.75
N ASN A 12 12.27 0.84 -1.64
CA ASN A 12 11.20 0.37 -0.75
C ASN A 12 9.84 0.45 -1.44
N GLN A 13 9.59 1.51 -2.20
CA GLN A 13 8.34 1.66 -2.96
C GLN A 13 8.19 0.56 -4.01
N MET A 14 9.28 0.10 -4.60
CA MET A 14 9.25 -0.99 -5.56
C MET A 14 8.77 -2.30 -4.92
N PHE A 15 9.25 -2.61 -3.71
CA PHE A 15 8.78 -3.78 -2.96
C PHE A 15 7.31 -3.64 -2.56
N GLU A 16 6.93 -2.46 -2.11
CA GLU A 16 5.54 -2.17 -1.73
C GLU A 16 4.60 -2.30 -2.92
N TYR A 17 5.02 -1.81 -4.07
CA TYR A 17 4.26 -1.96 -5.32
C TYR A 17 4.17 -3.41 -5.77
N ALA A 18 5.25 -4.18 -5.59
CA ALA A 18 5.24 -5.60 -5.92
C ALA A 18 4.24 -6.37 -5.05
N LEU A 19 4.13 -6.02 -3.77
CA LEU A 19 3.11 -6.58 -2.90
C LEU A 19 1.71 -6.21 -3.38
N TYR A 20 1.50 -4.98 -3.81
CA TYR A 20 0.24 -4.55 -4.40
C TYR A 20 -0.15 -5.42 -5.59
N LEU A 21 0.79 -5.67 -6.50
CA LEU A 21 0.55 -6.53 -7.66
C LEU A 21 0.20 -7.95 -7.24
N LYS A 22 0.89 -8.49 -6.23
CA LYS A 22 0.60 -9.84 -5.72
C LYS A 22 -0.82 -9.93 -5.16
N LEU A 23 -1.20 -8.99 -4.32
CA LEU A 23 -2.54 -8.98 -3.74
C LEU A 23 -3.60 -8.84 -4.82
N LYS A 24 -3.33 -8.03 -5.82
CA LYS A 24 -4.24 -7.85 -6.96
C LYS A 24 -4.37 -9.15 -7.77
N SER A 25 -3.27 -9.88 -7.95
CA SER A 25 -3.28 -11.17 -8.64
C SER A 25 -4.10 -12.23 -7.91
N MET A 26 -4.28 -12.07 -6.60
CA MET A 26 -5.12 -12.93 -5.78
C MET A 26 -6.60 -12.59 -5.85
N GLY A 27 -6.97 -11.59 -6.65
CA GLY A 27 -8.36 -11.15 -6.79
C GLY A 27 -8.84 -10.20 -5.70
N LYS A 28 -7.94 -9.64 -4.92
CA LYS A 28 -8.30 -8.72 -3.84
C LYS A 28 -8.51 -7.31 -4.37
N ASP A 29 -9.40 -6.56 -3.72
CA ASP A 29 -9.56 -5.13 -3.96
C ASP A 29 -8.48 -4.39 -3.19
N VAL A 30 -7.43 -3.98 -3.90
CA VAL A 30 -6.23 -3.38 -3.31
C VAL A 30 -6.11 -1.92 -3.75
N ARG A 31 -5.78 -1.06 -2.81
CA ARG A 31 -5.56 0.37 -3.05
C ARG A 31 -4.23 0.79 -2.46
N ILE A 32 -3.58 1.78 -3.08
CA ILE A 32 -2.32 2.33 -2.58
C ILE A 32 -2.55 3.67 -1.91
N ASP A 33 -2.04 3.80 -0.69
CA ASP A 33 -1.97 5.07 0.02
C ASP A 33 -0.62 5.71 -0.26
N ASP A 34 -0.60 6.69 -1.15
CA ASP A 34 0.60 7.42 -1.54
C ASP A 34 0.67 8.82 -0.94
N VAL A 35 -0.16 9.11 0.05
CA VAL A 35 -0.29 10.45 0.63
C VAL A 35 0.24 10.52 2.05
N THR A 36 -0.09 9.55 2.89
CA THR A 36 0.12 9.64 4.35
C THR A 36 1.57 9.88 4.74
N CYS A 37 2.53 9.19 4.11
CA CYS A 37 3.95 9.33 4.45
C CYS A 37 4.64 10.46 3.70
N TYR A 38 4.04 11.01 2.65
CA TYR A 38 4.69 11.98 1.77
C TYR A 38 4.03 13.36 1.78
N GLY A 39 2.77 13.45 2.20
CA GLY A 39 2.03 14.71 2.16
C GLY A 39 1.69 15.14 0.73
N ALA A 40 1.00 16.27 0.60
CA ALA A 40 0.47 16.73 -0.68
C ALA A 40 1.56 17.12 -1.68
N GLN A 41 2.66 17.71 -1.21
CA GLN A 41 3.77 18.13 -2.08
C GLN A 41 4.62 16.93 -2.54
N GLU A 42 4.83 15.99 -1.65
CA GLU A 42 5.59 14.78 -1.95
C GLU A 42 4.81 13.82 -2.86
N LYS A 43 3.50 13.97 -2.94
CA LYS A 43 2.64 13.18 -3.82
C LYS A 43 3.09 13.27 -5.28
N GLN A 44 3.41 14.46 -5.76
CA GLN A 44 3.94 14.63 -7.12
C GLN A 44 5.27 13.90 -7.30
N ARG A 45 6.08 13.95 -6.28
CA ARG A 45 7.39 13.30 -6.28
C ARG A 45 7.28 11.79 -6.30
N VAL A 46 6.34 11.24 -5.51
CA VAL A 46 6.04 9.81 -5.53
C VAL A 46 5.48 9.41 -6.89
N ASN A 47 4.55 10.20 -7.44
CA ASN A 47 4.01 9.95 -8.76
C ASN A 47 5.06 10.05 -9.87
N GLN A 48 6.05 10.92 -9.71
CA GLN A 48 7.18 11.03 -10.64
C GLN A 48 8.17 9.88 -10.47
N ARG A 49 8.31 9.35 -9.27
CA ARG A 49 9.17 8.20 -8.97
C ARG A 49 8.45 6.88 -9.23
N ALA A 50 7.22 6.77 -8.80
CA ALA A 50 6.27 5.79 -9.30
C ALA A 50 5.94 6.07 -10.76
N GLY A 51 6.38 7.18 -11.27
CA GLY A 51 6.52 7.59 -12.66
C GLY A 51 7.44 6.71 -13.48
N PHE A 52 7.92 5.62 -12.95
CA PHE A 52 8.17 4.45 -13.76
C PHE A 52 6.95 4.12 -14.60
N GLY A 53 5.91 4.97 -14.48
CA GLY A 53 4.66 4.86 -15.19
C GLY A 53 3.86 3.64 -14.77
N VAL A 54 4.19 3.09 -13.61
CA VAL A 54 3.35 2.07 -12.99
C VAL A 54 2.02 2.70 -12.62
N SER A 55 0.95 2.05 -13.01
CA SER A 55 -0.39 2.48 -12.64
C SER A 55 -0.88 1.68 -11.45
N TYR A 56 -1.64 2.34 -10.58
CA TYR A 56 -2.25 1.70 -9.43
C TYR A 56 -3.53 2.41 -9.05
N GLU A 57 -4.42 1.69 -8.39
CA GLU A 57 -5.62 2.28 -7.82
C GLU A 57 -5.25 2.96 -6.51
N ARG A 58 -5.55 4.25 -6.43
CA ARG A 58 -5.21 5.08 -5.28
C ARG A 58 -6.31 5.01 -4.23
N MET A 59 -5.89 4.87 -2.98
CA MET A 59 -6.80 4.97 -1.84
C MET A 59 -7.27 6.41 -1.67
N THR A 60 -8.58 6.62 -1.52
CA THR A 60 -9.13 7.93 -1.23
C THR A 60 -8.98 8.27 0.25
N LYS A 61 -9.10 9.55 0.58
CA LYS A 61 -9.08 10.00 1.98
C LYS A 61 -10.17 9.32 2.80
N GLN A 62 -11.36 9.16 2.22
CA GLN A 62 -12.47 8.49 2.90
C GLN A 62 -12.16 7.04 3.18
N GLU A 63 -11.58 6.33 2.23
CA GLU A 63 -11.17 4.94 2.39
C GLU A 63 -10.11 4.80 3.48
N TYR A 64 -9.14 5.68 3.51
CA TYR A 64 -8.12 5.72 4.56
C TYR A 64 -8.74 5.94 5.94
N GLU A 65 -9.65 6.90 6.05
CA GLU A 65 -10.33 7.20 7.31
C GLU A 65 -11.18 6.02 7.78
N GLN A 66 -11.82 5.31 6.87
CA GLN A 66 -12.62 4.14 7.20
C GLN A 66 -11.74 2.99 7.72
N ILE A 67 -10.65 2.70 7.04
CA ILE A 67 -9.79 1.56 7.39
C ILE A 67 -8.98 1.81 8.66
N THR A 68 -8.61 3.06 8.93
CA THR A 68 -7.89 3.44 10.15
C THR A 68 -8.81 3.91 11.27
N ASP A 69 -10.11 4.00 11.00
CA ASP A 69 -11.12 4.50 11.93
C ASP A 69 -10.74 5.89 12.46
N SER A 70 -10.42 6.80 11.55
CA SER A 70 -9.93 8.14 11.86
C SER A 70 -10.83 9.27 11.35
N SER A 71 -12.06 8.95 10.93
CA SER A 71 -13.00 9.95 10.45
C SER A 71 -13.31 10.98 11.54
N MET A 72 -13.30 12.26 11.17
CA MET A 72 -13.61 13.37 12.07
C MET A 72 -15.10 13.66 12.17
N SER A 73 -15.94 12.89 11.51
CA SER A 73 -17.40 13.02 11.58
C SER A 73 -17.87 12.88 13.04
N PRO A 74 -18.83 13.71 13.52
CA PRO A 74 -19.32 13.61 14.90
C PRO A 74 -19.87 12.23 15.27
N LEU A 75 -20.54 11.56 14.34
CA LEU A 75 -21.07 10.21 14.56
C LEU A 75 -19.94 9.20 14.78
N HIS A 76 -18.91 9.26 13.96
CA HIS A 76 -17.76 8.37 14.11
C HIS A 76 -16.95 8.65 15.37
N ARG A 77 -16.80 9.92 15.73
CA ARG A 77 -16.14 10.30 16.98
C ARG A 77 -16.90 9.82 18.20
N ALA A 78 -18.23 9.94 18.20
CA ALA A 78 -19.07 9.44 19.28
C ALA A 78 -18.97 7.91 19.39
N ARG A 79 -18.99 7.21 18.27
CA ARG A 79 -18.84 5.75 18.25
C ARG A 79 -17.49 5.32 18.84
N ARG A 80 -16.40 6.01 18.48
CA ARG A 80 -15.07 5.70 19.05
C ARG A 80 -15.01 5.90 20.54
N LEU A 81 -15.69 6.91 21.06
CA LEU A 81 -15.75 7.16 22.50
C LEU A 81 -16.51 6.04 23.24
N LEU A 82 -17.53 5.48 22.60
CA LEU A 82 -18.36 4.44 23.22
C LEU A 82 -17.81 3.03 23.00
N CYS A 83 -17.28 2.74 21.82
CA CYS A 83 -16.89 1.39 21.39
C CYS A 83 -15.39 1.21 21.17
N GLY A 84 -14.60 2.29 21.31
CA GLY A 84 -13.18 2.27 21.02
C GLY A 84 -12.87 2.39 19.51
N ARG A 85 -11.60 2.60 19.20
CA ARG A 85 -11.11 2.75 17.83
C ARG A 85 -10.81 1.39 17.20
N LYS A 86 -11.29 1.19 15.98
CA LYS A 86 -11.07 -0.05 15.21
C LYS A 86 -10.10 0.21 14.06
N ASP A 87 -8.84 0.49 14.39
CA ASP A 87 -7.80 0.68 13.40
C ASP A 87 -7.37 -0.67 12.84
N LEU A 88 -7.51 -0.84 11.52
CA LEU A 88 -7.17 -2.08 10.81
C LEU A 88 -5.76 -2.06 10.24
N SER A 89 -4.91 -1.14 10.69
CA SER A 89 -3.51 -1.11 10.28
C SER A 89 -2.77 -2.35 10.77
N TYR A 90 -1.97 -2.94 9.87
CA TYR A 90 -1.12 -4.09 10.18
C TYR A 90 0.30 -3.75 9.77
N ARG A 91 1.16 -3.59 10.75
CA ARG A 91 2.56 -3.21 10.52
C ARG A 91 3.44 -4.44 10.44
N GLU A 92 4.33 -4.45 9.44
CA GLU A 92 5.36 -5.47 9.31
C GLU A 92 6.24 -5.49 10.57
N ALA A 93 6.33 -6.66 11.22
CA ALA A 93 7.07 -6.79 12.47
C ALA A 93 8.57 -7.00 12.26
N SER A 94 8.97 -7.57 11.12
CA SER A 94 10.36 -7.88 10.81
C SER A 94 10.55 -7.93 9.29
N CYS A 95 11.80 -8.10 8.86
CA CYS A 95 12.12 -8.27 7.43
C CYS A 95 11.80 -9.68 6.92
N ASN A 96 11.31 -10.57 7.77
CA ASN A 96 10.98 -11.93 7.40
C ASN A 96 9.61 -12.01 6.75
N TYR A 97 9.42 -13.04 5.92
CA TYR A 97 8.14 -13.31 5.30
C TYR A 97 7.07 -13.60 6.34
N ASP A 98 5.95 -12.90 6.23
CA ASP A 98 4.80 -13.09 7.11
C ASP A 98 3.57 -13.41 6.25
N PRO A 99 3.07 -14.66 6.26
CA PRO A 99 1.93 -15.03 5.44
C PRO A 99 0.62 -14.31 5.81
N GLU A 100 0.53 -13.78 7.03
CA GLU A 100 -0.64 -13.00 7.46
C GLU A 100 -0.81 -11.73 6.61
N ILE A 101 0.28 -11.17 6.08
CA ILE A 101 0.21 -9.99 5.22
C ILE A 101 -0.63 -10.29 3.97
N LEU A 102 -0.55 -11.50 3.44
CA LEU A 102 -1.34 -11.90 2.27
C LEU A 102 -2.77 -12.31 2.62
N ARG A 103 -3.06 -12.56 3.88
CA ARG A 103 -4.36 -13.05 4.35
C ARG A 103 -5.27 -11.94 4.87
N ARG A 104 -4.70 -10.93 5.50
CA ARG A 104 -5.48 -9.91 6.19
C ARG A 104 -6.34 -9.11 5.23
N GLU A 105 -7.62 -9.08 5.52
CA GLU A 105 -8.62 -8.34 4.76
C GLU A 105 -9.86 -8.16 5.62
N PRO A 106 -10.32 -6.91 5.88
CA PRO A 106 -9.68 -5.65 5.47
C PRO A 106 -8.46 -5.32 6.30
N ALA A 107 -7.51 -4.60 5.71
CA ALA A 107 -6.31 -4.15 6.41
C ALA A 107 -5.63 -3.00 5.67
N LEU A 108 -4.89 -2.16 6.40
CA LEU A 108 -3.93 -1.23 5.84
C LEU A 108 -2.54 -1.76 6.17
N LEU A 109 -1.80 -2.16 5.15
CA LEU A 109 -0.49 -2.79 5.32
C LEU A 109 0.61 -1.74 5.36
N LEU A 110 1.41 -1.77 6.43
CA LEU A 110 2.47 -0.81 6.70
C LEU A 110 3.80 -1.53 6.80
N GLY A 111 4.76 -1.17 5.96
CA GLY A 111 6.09 -1.76 5.98
C GLY A 111 6.77 -1.67 4.64
N TYR A 112 7.96 -2.22 4.53
CA TYR A 112 8.72 -2.21 3.29
C TYR A 112 8.59 -3.49 2.49
N PHE A 113 8.25 -4.61 3.15
CA PHE A 113 8.01 -5.91 2.52
C PHE A 113 9.17 -6.35 1.64
N GLN A 114 10.39 -6.21 2.14
CA GLN A 114 11.64 -6.41 1.40
C GLN A 114 12.02 -7.89 1.25
N THR A 115 11.09 -8.71 0.79
CA THR A 115 11.37 -10.09 0.47
C THR A 115 10.60 -10.51 -0.77
N GLU A 116 11.29 -11.17 -1.70
CA GLU A 116 10.67 -11.68 -2.93
C GLU A 116 9.63 -12.75 -2.67
N ARG A 117 9.60 -13.34 -1.47
CA ARG A 117 8.63 -14.39 -1.12
C ARG A 117 7.19 -13.93 -1.24
N TYR A 118 6.92 -12.62 -1.09
CA TYR A 118 5.55 -12.09 -1.24
C TYR A 118 5.06 -12.16 -2.68
N PHE A 119 5.96 -12.10 -3.67
CA PHE A 119 5.58 -12.02 -5.07
C PHE A 119 6.36 -12.99 -5.97
N ALA A 120 6.95 -14.04 -5.39
CA ALA A 120 7.80 -14.97 -6.15
C ALA A 120 7.06 -15.63 -7.32
N ASP A 121 5.78 -15.92 -7.15
CA ASP A 121 4.96 -16.57 -8.16
C ASP A 121 4.54 -15.61 -9.30
N ILE A 122 4.65 -14.30 -9.10
CA ILE A 122 4.37 -13.29 -10.14
C ILE A 122 5.62 -12.49 -10.49
N LYS A 123 6.78 -13.04 -10.25
CA LYS A 123 8.06 -12.36 -10.43
C LYS A 123 8.23 -11.77 -11.83
N GLU A 124 7.78 -12.46 -12.87
CA GLU A 124 7.86 -11.96 -14.24
C GLU A 124 6.98 -10.74 -14.46
N GLN A 125 5.77 -10.72 -13.89
CA GLN A 125 4.89 -9.56 -13.97
C GLN A 125 5.50 -8.33 -13.29
N VAL A 126 6.14 -8.54 -12.15
CA VAL A 126 6.83 -7.49 -11.42
C VAL A 126 7.99 -6.93 -12.24
N ARG A 127 8.79 -7.81 -12.82
CA ARG A 127 9.89 -7.41 -13.70
C ARG A 127 9.40 -6.58 -14.87
N GLU A 128 8.36 -7.02 -15.57
CA GLU A 128 7.79 -6.30 -16.69
C GLU A 128 7.36 -4.89 -16.31
N ALA A 129 6.70 -4.76 -15.14
CA ALA A 129 6.21 -3.47 -14.68
C ALA A 129 7.33 -2.45 -14.50
N PHE A 130 8.51 -2.90 -14.04
CA PHE A 130 9.64 -1.99 -13.80
C PHE A 130 10.58 -1.87 -15.00
N THR A 131 10.86 -2.97 -15.68
CA THR A 131 11.82 -2.99 -16.80
C THR A 131 11.34 -2.12 -17.96
N PHE A 132 10.07 -2.21 -18.30
CA PHE A 132 9.49 -1.45 -19.40
C PHE A 132 9.68 0.06 -19.18
N ARG A 133 9.63 0.50 -17.95
CA ARG A 133 9.73 1.94 -17.63
C ARG A 133 11.14 2.44 -17.55
N ASN A 134 12.09 1.61 -17.17
CA ASN A 134 13.51 1.98 -17.20
C ASN A 134 13.98 2.29 -18.61
N LEU A 135 13.41 1.64 -19.62
CA LEU A 135 13.75 1.90 -21.02
C LEU A 135 13.27 3.27 -21.50
N THR A 136 12.22 3.81 -20.91
CA THR A 136 11.69 5.12 -21.30
C THR A 136 12.40 6.28 -20.62
N LEU A 137 13.19 6.00 -19.57
CA LEU A 137 13.93 7.01 -18.83
C LEU A 137 15.36 7.23 -19.37
N THR A 138 15.80 6.36 -20.23
CA THR A 138 17.09 6.47 -20.90
C THR A 138 16.90 7.02 -22.30
#